data_e47cb2d370917dabb4387b6671c51128
#
_entry.id   e47cb2d370917dabb4387b6671c51128
#
_cell.length_a   1.000
_cell.length_b   1.000
_cell.length_c   1.000
_cell.angle_alpha   90.00
_cell.angle_beta   90.00
_cell.angle_gamma   90.00
#
_symmetry.space_group_name_H-M   'P 1'
#
loop_
_entity.id
_entity.type
_entity.pdbx_description
1 polymer ?
#
loop_
_entity_poly.entity_id
_entity_poly.type
_entity_poly.pdbx_seq_one_letter_code
_entity_poly.pdbx_strand_id
1 'polypeptide(L)'
;MPAKYHAYLRAWVDALARTGYRAGVYCSGMLVDEGHGVTIITADDIRSNLGKRDVTYFVYNDACPPAPGCVVPHNPPPPSASGIPYAAVWQFAQSPRRKEFTARCAATYNADGNCYAPGDTAHAWFLDLNSATSPDPSSGRGGRP
;
A
#
# COMPACT_ATOMS: atom_id res chain seq x y z
N MET A 1 4.04 11.99 13.40
CA MET A 1 5.12 12.40 12.46
C MET A 1 5.61 13.84 12.73
N PRO A 2 6.84 14.22 12.36
CA PRO A 2 7.37 15.57 12.57
C PRO A 2 6.54 16.65 11.83
N ALA A 3 6.38 17.83 12.46
CA ALA A 3 5.63 18.95 11.89
C ALA A 3 6.17 19.40 10.51
N LYS A 4 7.46 19.30 10.29
CA LYS A 4 8.11 19.61 9.00
C LYS A 4 7.63 18.68 7.89
N TYR A 5 7.40 17.41 8.19
CA TYR A 5 6.89 16.44 7.22
C TYR A 5 5.44 16.75 6.83
N HIS A 6 4.58 17.10 7.80
CA HIS A 6 3.21 17.53 7.52
C HIS A 6 3.17 18.80 6.65
N ALA A 7 4.06 19.77 6.93
CA ALA A 7 4.15 20.97 6.11
C ALA A 7 4.59 20.64 4.66
N TYR A 8 5.56 19.77 4.50
CA TYR A 8 5.99 19.28 3.19
C TYR A 8 4.84 18.60 2.43
N LEU A 9 4.14 17.67 3.07
CA LEU A 9 3.03 16.96 2.44
C LEU A 9 1.93 17.93 1.96
N ARG A 10 1.55 18.90 2.79
CA ARG A 10 0.56 19.91 2.38
C ARG A 10 1.03 20.71 1.16
N ALA A 11 2.27 21.20 1.19
CA ALA A 11 2.82 21.96 0.08
C ALA A 11 2.89 21.15 -1.22
N TRP A 12 3.28 19.88 -1.10
CA TRP A 12 3.37 18.96 -2.24
C TRP A 12 1.98 18.66 -2.83
N VAL A 13 0.99 18.33 -2.00
CA VAL A 13 -0.39 18.09 -2.45
C VAL A 13 -0.96 19.32 -3.14
N ASP A 14 -0.77 20.52 -2.54
CA ASP A 14 -1.24 21.77 -3.12
C ASP A 14 -0.53 22.10 -4.45
N ALA A 15 0.76 21.74 -4.57
CA ALA A 15 1.49 21.92 -5.83
C ALA A 15 0.95 21.02 -6.94
N LEU A 16 0.69 19.74 -6.64
CA LEU A 16 0.11 18.81 -7.61
C LEU A 16 -1.30 19.25 -8.04
N ALA A 17 -2.13 19.65 -7.07
CA ALA A 17 -3.48 20.13 -7.38
C ALA A 17 -3.48 21.31 -8.37
N ARG A 18 -2.51 22.24 -8.25
CA ARG A 18 -2.37 23.37 -9.20
C ARG A 18 -1.98 22.92 -10.62
N THR A 19 -1.41 21.74 -10.77
CA THR A 19 -1.07 21.18 -12.10
C THR A 19 -2.14 20.26 -12.67
N GLY A 20 -3.29 20.15 -11.98
CA GLY A 20 -4.39 19.29 -12.39
C GLY A 20 -4.18 17.81 -12.04
N TYR A 21 -3.21 17.50 -11.18
CA TYR A 21 -2.99 16.13 -10.70
C TYR A 21 -3.55 15.94 -9.29
N ARG A 22 -4.11 14.77 -9.03
CA ARG A 22 -4.43 14.33 -7.69
C ARG A 22 -3.17 13.70 -7.07
N ALA A 23 -2.84 14.09 -5.85
CA ALA A 23 -1.75 13.46 -5.11
C ALA A 23 -2.14 12.05 -4.66
N GLY A 24 -1.21 11.12 -4.73
CA GLY A 24 -1.33 9.80 -4.12
C GLY A 24 -0.26 9.61 -3.05
N VAL A 25 -0.62 9.09 -1.89
CA VAL A 25 0.33 8.77 -0.82
C VAL A 25 0.34 7.29 -0.54
N TYR A 26 1.54 6.69 -0.52
CA TYR A 26 1.75 5.35 -0.02
C TYR A 26 2.15 5.44 1.47
N CYS A 27 1.44 4.74 2.33
CA CYS A 27 1.63 4.85 3.78
C CYS A 27 1.20 3.58 4.53
N SER A 28 1.71 3.42 5.74
CA SER A 28 1.33 2.30 6.61
C SER A 28 -0.09 2.47 7.15
N GLY A 29 -0.86 1.39 7.08
CA GLY A 29 -2.14 1.21 7.79
C GLY A 29 -1.98 0.50 9.13
N MET A 30 -0.76 0.17 9.52
CA MET A 30 -0.45 -0.48 10.80
C MET A 30 0.01 0.55 11.83
N LEU A 31 -0.11 0.17 13.11
CA LEU A 31 0.48 0.94 14.21
C LEU A 31 2.00 0.98 14.07
N VAL A 32 2.54 2.18 14.13
CA VAL A 32 3.98 2.45 14.06
C VAL A 32 4.39 3.21 15.32
N ASP A 33 5.43 2.73 16.00
CA ASP A 33 6.03 3.43 17.13
C ASP A 33 6.98 4.51 16.59
N GLU A 34 6.64 5.76 16.83
CA GLU A 34 7.44 6.94 16.47
C GLU A 34 8.48 7.28 17.55
N GLY A 35 8.57 6.47 18.60
CA GLY A 35 9.40 6.73 19.77
C GLY A 35 8.71 7.62 20.82
N HIS A 36 9.36 7.74 21.99
CA HIS A 36 8.89 8.57 23.10
C HIS A 36 7.44 8.28 23.56
N GLY A 37 6.95 7.03 23.36
CA GLY A 37 5.61 6.62 23.73
C GLY A 37 4.52 7.09 22.76
N VAL A 38 4.88 7.57 21.59
CA VAL A 38 3.95 7.98 20.54
C VAL A 38 3.78 6.87 19.53
N THR A 39 2.56 6.37 19.41
CA THR A 39 2.18 5.37 18.39
C THR A 39 1.13 5.96 17.47
N ILE A 40 1.33 5.81 16.16
CA ILE A 40 0.42 6.32 15.13
C ILE A 40 0.08 5.25 14.10
N ILE A 41 -1.04 5.43 13.39
CA ILE A 41 -1.26 4.86 12.07
C ILE A 41 -0.90 5.95 11.07
N THR A 42 0.13 5.71 10.24
CA THR A 42 0.66 6.74 9.34
C THR A 42 -0.41 7.27 8.37
N ALA A 43 -1.30 6.40 7.88
CA ALA A 43 -2.41 6.81 7.03
C ALA A 43 -3.33 7.82 7.72
N ASP A 44 -3.70 7.58 8.98
CA ASP A 44 -4.59 8.45 9.75
C ASP A 44 -3.90 9.77 10.11
N ASP A 45 -2.63 9.72 10.48
CA ASP A 45 -1.84 10.93 10.76
C ASP A 45 -1.76 11.83 9.53
N ILE A 46 -1.44 11.27 8.37
CA ILE A 46 -1.40 12.02 7.10
C ILE A 46 -2.78 12.60 6.79
N ARG A 47 -3.85 11.79 6.88
CA ARG A 47 -5.21 12.24 6.58
C ARG A 47 -5.64 13.39 7.46
N SER A 48 -5.40 13.28 8.76
CA SER A 48 -5.73 14.32 9.74
C SER A 48 -5.01 15.64 9.43
N ASN A 49 -3.75 15.57 9.01
CA ASN A 49 -2.92 16.73 8.73
C ASN A 49 -3.14 17.35 7.34
N LEU A 50 -3.60 16.57 6.37
CA LEU A 50 -3.96 17.06 5.04
C LEU A 50 -5.37 17.71 5.01
N GLY A 51 -6.22 17.41 5.98
CA GLY A 51 -7.56 17.97 6.11
C GLY A 51 -8.44 17.62 4.90
N LYS A 52 -9.06 18.64 4.28
CA LYS A 52 -9.99 18.47 3.13
C LYS A 52 -9.31 18.32 1.77
N ARG A 53 -7.98 18.18 1.72
CA ARG A 53 -7.27 18.00 0.45
C ARG A 53 -7.63 16.67 -0.18
N ASP A 54 -7.79 16.68 -1.50
CA ASP A 54 -8.11 15.49 -2.27
C ASP A 54 -6.85 14.66 -2.50
N VAL A 55 -6.80 13.49 -1.86
CA VAL A 55 -5.64 12.59 -1.87
C VAL A 55 -6.10 11.15 -2.02
N THR A 56 -5.42 10.41 -2.88
CA THR A 56 -5.57 8.95 -2.99
C THR A 56 -4.65 8.27 -1.99
N TYR A 57 -5.21 7.39 -1.16
CA TYR A 57 -4.44 6.62 -0.18
C TYR A 57 -4.16 5.22 -0.70
N PHE A 58 -2.87 4.92 -0.87
CA PHE A 58 -2.35 3.59 -1.09
C PHE A 58 -1.80 3.08 0.24
N VAL A 59 -2.48 2.12 0.84
CA VAL A 59 -2.19 1.68 2.21
C VAL A 59 -1.50 0.33 2.20
N TYR A 60 -0.39 0.24 2.91
CA TYR A 60 0.22 -1.03 3.27
C TYR A 60 -0.31 -1.51 4.62
N ASN A 61 -0.78 -2.75 4.66
CA ASN A 61 -1.15 -3.43 5.88
C ASN A 61 -1.08 -4.95 5.66
N ASP A 62 -0.17 -5.62 6.35
CA ASP A 62 0.07 -7.07 6.21
C ASP A 62 -0.87 -7.94 7.08
N ALA A 63 -1.96 -7.35 7.61
CA ALA A 63 -2.97 -8.08 8.36
C ALA A 63 -3.65 -9.20 7.53
N CYS A 64 -3.43 -9.19 6.22
CA CYS A 64 -3.82 -10.26 5.32
C CYS A 64 -2.55 -10.87 4.71
N PRO A 65 -1.85 -11.75 5.44
CA PRO A 65 -0.63 -12.35 4.92
C PRO A 65 -0.92 -13.16 3.66
N PRO A 66 0.03 -13.25 2.72
CA PRO A 66 -0.13 -14.04 1.52
C PRO A 66 -0.36 -15.52 1.86
N ALA A 67 -1.09 -16.20 0.99
CA ALA A 67 -1.24 -17.65 1.11
C ALA A 67 0.14 -18.32 0.99
N PRO A 68 0.46 -19.30 1.86
CA PRO A 68 1.70 -20.05 1.74
C PRO A 68 1.79 -20.73 0.38
N GLY A 69 2.99 -20.76 -0.19
CA GLY A 69 3.24 -21.56 -1.38
C GLY A 69 3.06 -20.83 -2.69
N CYS A 70 3.31 -19.56 -2.74
CA CYS A 70 3.42 -18.81 -4.01
C CYS A 70 2.11 -18.74 -4.81
N VAL A 71 0.96 -18.69 -4.12
CA VAL A 71 -0.35 -18.62 -4.76
C VAL A 71 -0.90 -17.21 -4.67
N VAL A 72 -1.22 -16.63 -5.82
CA VAL A 72 -1.98 -15.38 -5.88
C VAL A 72 -3.42 -15.66 -5.46
N PRO A 73 -4.01 -14.91 -4.52
CA PRO A 73 -5.40 -15.09 -4.15
C PRO A 73 -6.32 -14.96 -5.36
N HIS A 74 -7.22 -15.93 -5.56
CA HIS A 74 -8.18 -15.89 -6.66
C HIS A 74 -9.14 -14.70 -6.56
N ASN A 75 -9.53 -14.37 -5.33
CA ASN A 75 -10.36 -13.21 -5.02
C ASN A 75 -9.60 -12.34 -4.01
N PRO A 76 -8.84 -11.35 -4.46
CA PRO A 76 -8.13 -10.46 -3.55
C PRO A 76 -9.15 -9.67 -2.70
N PRO A 77 -8.84 -9.42 -1.42
CA PRO A 77 -9.72 -8.67 -0.54
C PRO A 77 -9.84 -7.21 -1.01
N PRO A 78 -11.01 -6.56 -0.80
CA PRO A 78 -11.18 -5.16 -1.16
C PRO A 78 -10.32 -4.24 -0.28
N PRO A 79 -9.91 -3.06 -0.76
CA PRO A 79 -9.10 -2.11 0.03
C PRO A 79 -9.72 -1.71 1.38
N SER A 80 -11.04 -1.72 1.50
CA SER A 80 -11.74 -1.45 2.77
C SER A 80 -11.44 -2.47 3.86
N ALA A 81 -11.01 -3.69 3.49
CA ALA A 81 -10.63 -4.73 4.44
C ALA A 81 -9.24 -4.50 5.08
N SER A 82 -8.49 -3.48 4.63
CA SER A 82 -7.21 -3.09 5.22
C SER A 82 -7.32 -2.57 6.66
N GLY A 83 -8.52 -2.29 7.15
CA GLY A 83 -8.76 -1.56 8.40
C GLY A 83 -8.74 -0.03 8.21
N ILE A 84 -8.44 0.45 7.00
CA ILE A 84 -8.42 1.87 6.64
C ILE A 84 -9.57 2.12 5.65
N PRO A 85 -10.71 2.65 6.10
CA PRO A 85 -11.94 2.71 5.29
C PRO A 85 -11.82 3.57 4.02
N TYR A 86 -10.87 4.49 3.99
CA TYR A 86 -10.62 5.41 2.90
C TYR A 86 -9.46 4.97 1.98
N ALA A 87 -8.92 3.77 2.17
CA ALA A 87 -7.90 3.23 1.26
C ALA A 87 -8.51 3.02 -0.13
N ALA A 88 -7.88 3.58 -1.15
CA ALA A 88 -8.22 3.34 -2.55
C ALA A 88 -7.43 2.17 -3.14
N VAL A 89 -6.24 1.94 -2.62
CA VAL A 89 -5.38 0.80 -2.93
C VAL A 89 -4.89 0.20 -1.62
N TRP A 90 -4.87 -1.11 -1.54
CA TRP A 90 -4.33 -1.85 -0.41
C TRP A 90 -3.27 -2.84 -0.87
N GLN A 91 -2.05 -2.65 -0.40
CA GLN A 91 -1.01 -3.66 -0.47
C GLN A 91 -1.22 -4.65 0.68
N PHE A 92 -1.92 -5.73 0.38
CA PHE A 92 -2.32 -6.73 1.38
C PHE A 92 -1.29 -7.83 1.57
N ALA A 93 -0.34 -7.94 0.66
CA ALA A 93 0.77 -8.87 0.75
C ALA A 93 2.03 -8.22 0.21
N GLN A 94 3.12 -8.44 0.91
CA GLN A 94 4.44 -7.94 0.58
C GLN A 94 5.40 -9.11 0.42
N SER A 95 6.44 -8.96 -0.37
CA SER A 95 7.55 -9.90 -0.46
C SER A 95 8.53 -9.72 0.72
N PRO A 96 8.17 -10.07 1.96
CA PRO A 96 9.08 -9.96 3.08
C PRO A 96 10.08 -11.12 3.04
N ARG A 97 11.24 -10.92 3.62
CA ARG A 97 12.25 -11.96 3.82
C ARG A 97 11.76 -13.00 4.84
N ARG A 98 10.87 -13.88 4.42
CA ARG A 98 10.30 -14.94 5.26
C ARG A 98 10.63 -16.31 4.68
N LYS A 99 11.60 -16.98 5.26
CA LYS A 99 12.08 -18.31 4.81
C LYS A 99 10.97 -19.35 4.75
N GLU A 100 10.00 -19.27 5.63
CA GLU A 100 8.86 -20.20 5.71
C GLU A 100 7.96 -20.16 4.46
N PHE A 101 7.99 -19.07 3.69
CA PHE A 101 7.19 -18.94 2.48
C PHE A 101 7.97 -19.20 1.19
N THR A 102 9.27 -19.39 1.26
CA THR A 102 10.15 -19.54 0.09
C THR A 102 10.38 -20.99 -0.34
N ALA A 103 9.91 -21.97 0.43
CA ALA A 103 10.19 -23.38 0.19
C ALA A 103 9.71 -23.92 -1.17
N ARG A 104 8.79 -23.24 -1.83
CA ARG A 104 8.26 -23.62 -3.15
C ARG A 104 8.65 -22.67 -4.27
N CYS A 105 9.46 -21.66 -3.97
CA CYS A 105 9.94 -20.71 -4.95
C CYS A 105 11.04 -21.32 -5.79
N ALA A 106 11.16 -20.90 -7.05
CA ALA A 106 12.27 -21.29 -7.91
C ALA A 106 13.61 -20.91 -7.25
N ALA A 107 14.65 -21.71 -7.47
CA ALA A 107 15.97 -21.52 -6.86
C ALA A 107 16.59 -20.14 -7.15
N THR A 108 16.18 -19.51 -8.23
CA THR A 108 16.58 -18.14 -8.62
C THR A 108 15.98 -17.06 -7.71
N TYR A 109 14.97 -17.40 -6.92
CA TYR A 109 14.29 -16.50 -5.97
C TYR A 109 14.74 -16.81 -4.54
N ASN A 110 16.00 -16.91 -4.32
CA ASN A 110 16.56 -17.30 -3.05
C ASN A 110 16.00 -16.48 -1.89
N ALA A 111 15.16 -17.13 -1.12
CA ALA A 111 15.02 -16.94 0.31
C ALA A 111 14.58 -15.55 0.82
N ASP A 112 14.32 -14.58 -0.04
CA ASP A 112 14.14 -13.20 0.41
C ASP A 112 12.67 -12.75 0.49
N GLY A 113 11.69 -13.66 0.42
CA GLY A 113 10.31 -13.24 0.55
C GLY A 113 9.29 -14.24 0.04
N ASN A 114 8.05 -13.81 -0.07
CA ASN A 114 6.98 -14.55 -0.69
C ASN A 114 7.12 -14.51 -2.21
N CYS A 115 6.92 -15.65 -2.86
CA CYS A 115 6.82 -15.70 -4.31
C CYS A 115 5.42 -16.18 -4.72
N TYR A 116 4.98 -15.74 -5.88
CA TYR A 116 3.65 -16.01 -6.40
C TYR A 116 3.73 -16.42 -7.86
N ALA A 117 2.80 -17.25 -8.30
CA ALA A 117 2.66 -17.69 -9.68
C ALA A 117 1.37 -17.11 -10.30
N PRO A 118 1.35 -15.85 -10.75
CA PRO A 118 0.16 -15.25 -11.31
C PRO A 118 -0.15 -15.84 -12.70
N GLY A 119 -1.06 -16.81 -12.76
CA GLY A 119 -1.48 -17.44 -14.00
C GLY A 119 -0.49 -18.40 -14.63
N ASP A 120 0.73 -18.50 -14.14
CA ASP A 120 1.77 -19.44 -14.60
C ASP A 120 2.33 -20.22 -13.42
N THR A 121 1.86 -21.44 -13.25
CA THR A 121 2.28 -22.32 -12.15
C THR A 121 3.71 -22.84 -12.27
N ALA A 122 4.33 -22.69 -13.45
CA ALA A 122 5.71 -23.10 -13.69
C ALA A 122 6.72 -22.05 -13.24
N HIS A 123 6.31 -20.79 -13.14
CA HIS A 123 7.19 -19.67 -12.78
C HIS A 123 6.62 -18.90 -11.60
N ALA A 124 7.41 -18.75 -10.56
CA ALA A 124 7.08 -17.98 -9.39
C ALA A 124 7.88 -16.66 -9.36
N TRP A 125 7.25 -15.60 -8.87
CA TRP A 125 7.78 -14.24 -8.90
C TRP A 125 7.72 -13.62 -7.51
N PHE A 126 8.68 -12.77 -7.20
CA PHE A 126 8.57 -11.88 -6.05
C PHE A 126 7.64 -10.74 -6.41
N LEU A 127 6.54 -10.65 -5.70
CA LEU A 127 5.53 -9.65 -5.96
C LEU A 127 5.00 -9.07 -4.67
N ASP A 128 4.74 -7.78 -4.69
CA ASP A 128 3.83 -7.15 -3.76
C ASP A 128 2.43 -7.20 -4.37
N LEU A 129 1.47 -7.74 -3.62
CA LEU A 129 0.11 -7.91 -4.09
C LEU A 129 -0.77 -6.77 -3.59
N ASN A 130 -1.50 -6.19 -4.52
CA ASN A 130 -2.35 -5.04 -4.25
C ASN A 130 -3.76 -5.30 -4.76
N SER A 131 -4.73 -4.76 -4.04
CA SER A 131 -6.09 -4.60 -4.52
C SER A 131 -6.43 -3.12 -4.64
N ALA A 132 -7.34 -2.78 -5.55
CA ALA A 132 -7.76 -1.41 -5.78
C ALA A 132 -9.28 -1.33 -5.86
N THR A 133 -9.84 -0.17 -5.53
CA THR A 133 -11.29 0.09 -5.61
C THR A 133 -11.80 0.13 -7.05
N SER A 134 -10.91 0.42 -8.01
CA SER A 134 -11.22 0.52 -9.44
C SER A 134 -9.95 0.31 -10.25
N PRO A 135 -10.05 0.09 -11.58
CA PRO A 135 -8.89 0.06 -12.47
C PRO A 135 -8.09 1.36 -12.49
N ASP A 136 -8.72 2.48 -12.16
CA ASP A 136 -8.07 3.78 -11.94
C ASP A 136 -8.42 4.31 -10.54
N PRO A 137 -7.69 3.87 -9.50
CA PRO A 137 -7.95 4.26 -8.12
C PRO A 137 -7.61 5.73 -7.82
N SER A 138 -6.85 6.37 -8.69
CA SER A 138 -6.55 7.81 -8.60
C SER A 138 -7.69 8.68 -9.11
N SER A 139 -8.71 8.09 -9.74
CA SER A 139 -9.83 8.77 -10.40
C SER A 139 -9.38 9.70 -11.55
N GLY A 140 -8.27 9.37 -12.16
CA GLY A 140 -7.73 10.14 -13.27
C GLY A 140 -7.13 11.49 -12.89
N ARG A 141 -6.86 12.29 -13.89
CA ARG A 141 -6.44 13.67 -13.72
C ARG A 141 -7.60 14.44 -13.10
N GLY A 142 -7.32 15.17 -12.02
CA GLY A 142 -8.26 16.11 -11.45
C GLY A 142 -8.87 16.95 -12.57
N GLY A 143 -10.18 17.11 -12.55
CA GLY A 143 -11.02 17.60 -13.64
C GLY A 143 -10.33 18.40 -14.70
N ARG A 144 -10.57 18.04 -15.94
CA ARG A 144 -10.14 18.87 -17.08
C ARG A 144 -10.72 20.27 -16.91
N PRO A 145 -9.93 21.29 -17.27
CA PRO A 145 -10.49 22.62 -17.45
C PRO A 145 -11.56 22.58 -18.54
#